data_e35e1f0dea62bcdd33e123911e436642
#
_entry.id   e35e1f0dea62bcdd33e123911e436642
#
_cell.length_a   1.000
_cell.length_b   1.000
_cell.length_c   1.000
_cell.angle_alpha   90.00
_cell.angle_beta   90.00
_cell.angle_gamma   90.00
#
_symmetry.space_group_name_H-M   'P 1'
#
loop_
_entity.id
_entity.type
_entity.pdbx_description
1 polymer ?
#
loop_
_entity_poly.entity_id
_entity_poly.type
_entity_poly.pdbx_seq_one_letter_code
_entity_poly.pdbx_strand_id
1 'polypeptide(L)'
;TTGAVETIDRIVDAFPVDVQDQVRMQLSVGLQAVISQILLPRLGTDGQVHGRIAAFEIMLATPSIRSRIRDKKTFQIRSDIQTGAKYGMVTLDACLLDHYRNGFISYDDLITKSQEPDTVVAKLNEEMGRRS
;
A
#
# COMPACT_ATOMS: atom_id res chain seq x y z
N THR A 1 -8.19 -7.94 1.13
CA THR A 1 -7.86 -6.52 1.32
C THR A 1 -6.39 -6.28 1.08
N THR A 2 -6.08 -5.37 0.19
CA THR A 2 -4.72 -5.18 -0.29
C THR A 2 -4.16 -3.80 0.05
N GLY A 3 -4.40 -3.30 1.24
CA GLY A 3 -3.82 -2.04 1.65
C GLY A 3 -4.43 -1.49 2.91
N ALA A 4 -3.80 -0.43 3.44
CA ALA A 4 -4.22 0.19 4.70
C ALA A 4 -5.58 0.89 4.56
N VAL A 5 -5.80 1.62 3.46
CA VAL A 5 -7.06 2.33 3.22
C VAL A 5 -8.22 1.35 3.15
N GLU A 6 -8.08 0.31 2.36
CA GLU A 6 -9.09 -0.71 2.15
C GLU A 6 -9.39 -1.45 3.47
N THR A 7 -8.38 -1.70 4.28
CA THR A 7 -8.53 -2.34 5.59
C THR A 7 -9.36 -1.47 6.53
N ILE A 8 -9.04 -0.19 6.63
CA ILE A 8 -9.76 0.77 7.48
C ILE A 8 -11.22 0.89 7.04
N ASP A 9 -11.45 1.08 5.75
CA ASP A 9 -12.79 1.23 5.20
C ASP A 9 -13.62 -0.03 5.43
N ARG A 10 -13.02 -1.21 5.28
CA ARG A 10 -13.70 -2.48 5.52
C ARG A 10 -14.09 -2.67 6.99
N ILE A 11 -13.24 -2.24 7.92
CA ILE A 11 -13.58 -2.29 9.35
C ILE A 11 -14.80 -1.40 9.62
N VAL A 12 -14.80 -0.17 9.12
CA VAL A 12 -15.92 0.76 9.32
C VAL A 12 -17.20 0.21 8.67
N ASP A 13 -17.11 -0.29 7.44
CA ASP A 13 -18.25 -0.79 6.68
C ASP A 13 -18.86 -2.06 7.29
N ALA A 14 -18.15 -2.76 8.15
CA ALA A 14 -18.66 -3.92 8.87
C ALA A 14 -19.70 -3.55 9.94
N PHE A 15 -19.83 -2.28 10.30
CA PHE A 15 -20.77 -1.80 11.31
C PHE A 15 -21.99 -1.13 10.66
N PRO A 16 -23.16 -1.10 11.36
CA PRO A 16 -24.32 -0.37 10.88
C PRO A 16 -24.01 1.11 10.66
N VAL A 17 -24.67 1.71 9.67
CA VAL A 17 -24.41 3.10 9.25
C VAL A 17 -24.53 4.09 10.41
N ASP A 18 -25.47 3.89 11.31
CA ASP A 18 -25.73 4.79 12.43
C ASP A 18 -24.61 4.82 13.48
N VAL A 19 -23.72 3.83 13.50
CA VAL A 19 -22.59 3.80 14.46
C VAL A 19 -21.23 3.99 13.76
N GLN A 20 -21.20 4.15 12.45
CA GLN A 20 -19.93 4.23 11.72
C GLN A 20 -19.10 5.44 12.10
N ASP A 21 -19.70 6.59 12.37
CA ASP A 21 -18.96 7.78 12.80
C ASP A 21 -18.26 7.56 14.14
N GLN A 22 -18.93 6.85 15.06
CA GLN A 22 -18.33 6.48 16.34
C GLN A 22 -17.17 5.50 16.15
N VAL A 23 -17.32 4.54 15.23
CA VAL A 23 -16.25 3.59 14.91
C VAL A 23 -15.04 4.32 14.34
N ARG A 24 -15.23 5.28 13.43
CA ARG A 24 -14.15 6.11 12.89
C ARG A 24 -13.42 6.87 13.98
N MET A 25 -14.16 7.46 14.91
CA MET A 25 -13.58 8.18 16.05
C MET A 25 -12.70 7.25 16.89
N GLN A 26 -13.20 6.05 17.21
CA GLN A 26 -12.45 5.09 18.01
C GLN A 26 -11.20 4.61 17.27
N LEU A 27 -11.29 4.33 15.96
CA LEU A 27 -10.13 3.94 15.16
C LEU A 27 -9.10 5.08 15.10
N SER A 28 -9.54 6.32 14.95
CA SER A 28 -8.63 7.47 14.86
C SER A 28 -7.81 7.66 16.12
N VAL A 29 -8.31 7.23 17.27
CA VAL A 29 -7.62 7.34 18.56
C VAL A 29 -6.82 6.08 18.86
N GLY A 30 -7.38 4.90 18.60
CA GLY A 30 -6.81 3.63 19.05
C GLY A 30 -5.89 2.93 18.08
N LEU A 31 -6.02 3.18 16.78
CA LEU A 31 -5.21 2.50 15.77
C LEU A 31 -3.75 2.97 15.85
N GLN A 32 -2.81 2.03 15.84
CA GLN A 32 -1.38 2.35 15.89
C GLN A 32 -0.70 2.16 14.54
N ALA A 33 -1.05 1.08 13.84
CA ALA A 33 -0.45 0.76 12.55
C ALA A 33 -1.37 -0.18 11.77
N VAL A 34 -1.22 -0.18 10.46
CA VAL A 34 -1.78 -1.22 9.58
C VAL A 34 -0.67 -1.75 8.72
N ILE A 35 -0.45 -3.05 8.77
CA ILE A 35 0.54 -3.75 7.94
C ILE A 35 -0.24 -4.72 7.06
N SER A 36 -0.19 -4.48 5.75
CA SER A 36 -0.82 -5.35 4.76
C SER A 36 0.24 -6.14 4.03
N GLN A 37 -0.06 -7.39 3.71
CA GLN A 37 0.89 -8.28 3.04
C GLN A 37 0.18 -8.99 1.89
N ILE A 38 0.88 -9.08 0.75
CA ILE A 38 0.52 -10.00 -0.33
C ILE A 38 1.71 -10.89 -0.65
N LEU A 39 1.44 -12.08 -1.17
CA LEU A 39 2.47 -13.02 -1.60
C LEU A 39 2.44 -13.14 -3.11
N LEU A 40 3.62 -13.14 -3.72
CA LEU A 40 3.79 -13.24 -5.17
C LEU A 40 4.77 -14.38 -5.49
N PRO A 41 4.66 -14.99 -6.68
CA PRO A 41 5.70 -15.90 -7.14
C PRO A 41 7.05 -15.16 -7.23
N ARG A 42 8.08 -15.75 -6.64
CA ARG A 42 9.43 -15.19 -6.69
C ARG A 42 10.19 -15.72 -7.89
N LEU A 43 10.76 -14.83 -8.69
CA LEU A 43 11.63 -15.22 -9.81
C LEU A 43 13.06 -15.37 -9.33
N GLY A 44 13.73 -16.45 -9.79
CA GLY A 44 15.16 -16.63 -9.64
C GLY A 44 15.94 -15.97 -10.76
N THR A 45 17.26 -16.03 -10.68
CA THR A 45 18.16 -15.50 -11.72
C THR A 45 18.01 -16.19 -13.06
N ASP A 46 17.43 -17.40 -13.08
CA ASP A 46 17.12 -18.17 -14.28
C ASP A 46 15.79 -17.78 -14.93
N GLY A 47 15.05 -16.82 -14.34
CA GLY A 47 13.74 -16.41 -14.81
C GLY A 47 12.60 -17.37 -14.44
N GLN A 48 12.89 -18.42 -13.67
CA GLN A 48 11.90 -19.40 -13.24
C GLN A 48 11.39 -19.07 -11.83
N VAL A 49 10.19 -19.54 -11.50
CA VAL A 49 9.59 -19.35 -10.19
C VAL A 49 10.26 -20.27 -9.16
N HIS A 50 10.76 -19.67 -8.09
CA HIS A 50 11.36 -20.37 -6.95
C HIS A 50 10.75 -19.82 -5.64
N GLY A 51 9.65 -20.43 -5.20
CA GLY A 51 8.97 -20.01 -3.97
C GLY A 51 8.17 -18.74 -4.14
N ARG A 52 8.03 -17.99 -3.05
CA ARG A 52 7.22 -16.77 -2.98
C ARG A 52 7.99 -15.64 -2.32
N ILE A 53 7.58 -14.41 -2.62
CA ILE A 53 8.09 -13.21 -1.99
C ILE A 53 6.91 -12.40 -1.47
N ALA A 54 7.07 -11.79 -0.29
CA ALA A 54 6.05 -10.93 0.30
C ALA A 54 6.26 -9.47 -0.12
N ALA A 55 5.17 -8.79 -0.41
CA ALA A 55 5.15 -7.34 -0.56
C ALA A 55 4.27 -6.76 0.54
N PHE A 56 4.67 -5.63 1.10
CA PHE A 56 4.03 -5.02 2.26
C PHE A 56 3.59 -3.60 1.97
N GLU A 57 2.47 -3.20 2.58
CA GLU A 57 2.17 -1.80 2.82
C GLU A 57 2.21 -1.56 4.32
N ILE A 58 2.91 -0.53 4.77
CA ILE A 58 3.07 -0.21 6.18
C ILE A 58 2.58 1.22 6.40
N MET A 59 1.54 1.35 7.22
CA MET A 59 0.98 2.62 7.65
C MET A 59 1.17 2.77 9.16
N LEU A 60 1.72 3.88 9.60
CA LEU A 60 1.77 4.26 11.01
C LEU A 60 0.74 5.37 11.25
N ALA A 61 0.02 5.29 12.37
CA ALA A 61 -1.05 6.23 12.68
C ALA A 61 -0.48 7.56 13.21
N THR A 62 -0.04 8.40 12.29
CA THR A 62 0.38 9.78 12.58
C THR A 62 -0.84 10.68 12.85
N PRO A 63 -0.66 11.87 13.44
CA PRO A 63 -1.78 12.82 13.60
C PRO A 63 -2.52 13.13 12.29
N SER A 64 -1.80 13.26 11.19
CA SER A 64 -2.41 13.48 9.87
C SER A 64 -3.33 12.32 9.48
N ILE A 65 -2.85 11.09 9.58
CA ILE A 65 -3.63 9.90 9.23
C ILE A 65 -4.84 9.73 10.16
N ARG A 66 -4.67 9.99 11.46
CA ARG A 66 -5.78 9.95 12.41
C ARG A 66 -6.89 10.94 12.02
N SER A 67 -6.50 12.12 11.58
CA SER A 67 -7.43 13.14 11.08
C SER A 67 -8.18 12.64 9.83
N ARG A 68 -7.49 11.99 8.89
CA ARG A 68 -8.12 11.41 7.70
C ARG A 68 -9.19 10.38 8.05
N ILE A 69 -8.89 9.51 9.02
CA ILE A 69 -9.84 8.48 9.46
C ILE A 69 -11.08 9.12 10.07
N ARG A 70 -10.89 10.06 10.99
CA ARG A 70 -11.98 10.74 11.68
C ARG A 70 -12.88 11.52 10.73
N ASP A 71 -12.29 12.18 9.74
CA ASP A 71 -12.99 13.12 8.87
C ASP A 71 -13.46 12.51 7.55
N LYS A 72 -13.50 11.18 7.44
CA LYS A 72 -13.93 10.42 6.26
C LYS A 72 -13.11 10.72 5.01
N LYS A 73 -11.80 10.96 5.20
CA LYS A 73 -10.88 11.28 4.11
C LYS A 73 -9.82 10.20 3.95
N THR A 74 -10.20 8.94 4.10
CA THR A 74 -9.27 7.81 3.98
C THR A 74 -8.61 7.75 2.61
N PHE A 75 -9.25 8.29 1.57
CA PHE A 75 -8.67 8.38 0.21
C PHE A 75 -7.37 9.19 0.15
N GLN A 76 -7.09 10.04 1.15
CA GLN A 76 -5.85 10.83 1.23
C GLN A 76 -4.72 10.10 1.98
N ILE A 77 -5.01 8.98 2.63
CA ILE A 77 -4.03 8.26 3.46
C ILE A 77 -2.87 7.74 2.62
N ARG A 78 -3.12 7.28 1.40
CA ARG A 78 -2.06 6.75 0.53
C ARG A 78 -0.97 7.79 0.28
N SER A 79 -1.36 9.04 0.07
CA SER A 79 -0.43 10.15 -0.05
C SER A 79 0.36 10.38 1.24
N ASP A 80 -0.29 10.28 2.40
CA ASP A 80 0.37 10.40 3.70
C ASP A 80 1.40 9.29 3.92
N ILE A 81 1.12 8.07 3.45
CA ILE A 81 2.07 6.95 3.50
C ILE A 81 3.29 7.26 2.64
N GLN A 82 3.08 7.76 1.42
CA GLN A 82 4.19 8.12 0.52
C GLN A 82 5.12 9.16 1.15
N THR A 83 4.57 10.20 1.75
CA THR A 83 5.35 11.26 2.39
C THR A 83 5.90 10.82 3.75
N GLY A 84 5.41 9.71 4.30
CA GLY A 84 5.84 9.16 5.58
C GLY A 84 7.00 8.16 5.49
N ALA A 85 7.68 8.07 4.34
CA ALA A 85 8.79 7.11 4.16
C ALA A 85 9.88 7.28 5.21
N LYS A 86 10.15 8.50 5.64
CA LYS A 86 11.14 8.79 6.70
C LYS A 86 10.78 8.18 8.06
N TYR A 87 9.50 7.85 8.27
CA TYR A 87 9.03 7.19 9.50
C TYR A 87 8.94 5.68 9.36
N GLY A 88 9.34 5.12 8.21
CA GLY A 88 9.25 3.70 7.93
C GLY A 88 7.96 3.26 7.23
N MET A 89 7.12 4.22 6.82
CA MET A 89 5.94 3.88 6.02
C MET A 89 6.32 3.53 4.58
N VAL A 90 5.60 2.59 4.00
CA VAL A 90 5.81 2.19 2.61
C VAL A 90 4.46 1.86 1.98
N THR A 91 4.26 2.32 0.73
CA THR A 91 3.09 1.90 -0.05
C THR A 91 3.33 0.52 -0.64
N LEU A 92 2.26 -0.23 -0.88
CA LEU A 92 2.36 -1.52 -1.57
C LEU A 92 3.04 -1.35 -2.92
N ASP A 93 2.66 -0.32 -3.68
CA ASP A 93 3.21 -0.09 -5.02
C ASP A 93 4.71 0.18 -4.98
N ALA A 94 5.20 0.93 -4.00
CA ALA A 94 6.64 1.16 -3.84
C ALA A 94 7.39 -0.15 -3.55
N CYS A 95 6.83 -0.99 -2.70
CA CYS A 95 7.42 -2.30 -2.38
C CYS A 95 7.45 -3.20 -3.61
N LEU A 96 6.35 -3.26 -4.37
CA LEU A 96 6.27 -4.05 -5.60
C LEU A 96 7.26 -3.55 -6.64
N LEU A 97 7.40 -2.23 -6.77
CA LEU A 97 8.33 -1.63 -7.73
C LEU A 97 9.79 -1.99 -7.39
N ASP A 98 10.16 -1.96 -6.12
CA ASP A 98 11.49 -2.38 -5.66
C ASP A 98 11.74 -3.86 -5.97
N HIS A 99 10.75 -4.72 -5.73
CA HIS A 99 10.87 -6.15 -6.07
C HIS A 99 11.08 -6.35 -7.57
N TYR A 100 10.35 -5.61 -8.39
CA TYR A 100 10.51 -5.67 -9.85
C TYR A 100 11.91 -5.20 -10.29
N ARG A 101 12.38 -4.07 -9.75
CA ARG A 101 13.73 -3.55 -10.07
C ARG A 101 14.83 -4.54 -9.71
N ASN A 102 14.63 -5.30 -8.65
CA ASN A 102 15.57 -6.32 -8.20
C ASN A 102 15.41 -7.66 -8.92
N GLY A 103 14.46 -7.75 -9.84
CA GLY A 103 14.24 -8.98 -10.62
C GLY A 103 13.51 -10.09 -9.88
N PHE A 104 12.86 -9.78 -8.75
CA PHE A 104 12.19 -10.78 -7.91
C PHE A 104 10.77 -11.11 -8.35
N ILE A 105 10.13 -10.21 -9.11
CA ILE A 105 8.77 -10.43 -9.63
C ILE A 105 8.69 -10.04 -11.11
N SER A 106 7.68 -10.56 -11.80
CA SER A 106 7.45 -10.26 -13.22
C SER A 106 6.80 -8.87 -13.37
N TYR A 107 6.93 -8.30 -14.57
CA TYR A 107 6.21 -7.07 -14.93
C TYR A 107 4.70 -7.26 -14.83
N ASP A 108 4.20 -8.42 -15.28
CA ASP A 108 2.77 -8.73 -15.22
C ASP A 108 2.27 -8.70 -13.77
N ASP A 109 3.00 -9.33 -12.84
CA ASP A 109 2.64 -9.30 -11.41
C ASP A 109 2.73 -7.90 -10.82
N LEU A 110 3.75 -7.12 -11.21
CA LEU A 110 3.86 -5.72 -10.79
C LEU A 110 2.59 -4.94 -11.14
N ILE A 111 2.14 -5.03 -12.39
CA ILE A 111 1.01 -4.25 -12.88
C ILE A 111 -0.32 -4.77 -12.32
N THR A 112 -0.51 -6.10 -12.28
CA THR A 112 -1.78 -6.68 -11.82
C THR A 112 -1.99 -6.54 -10.31
N LYS A 113 -0.92 -6.48 -9.53
CA LYS A 113 -1.01 -6.39 -8.07
C LYS A 113 -0.90 -4.98 -7.54
N SER A 114 -0.43 -4.02 -8.32
CA SER A 114 -0.34 -2.63 -7.87
C SER A 114 -1.71 -2.00 -7.72
N GLN A 115 -1.81 -1.05 -6.80
CA GLN A 115 -3.04 -0.31 -6.52
C GLN A 115 -3.28 0.79 -7.54
N GLU A 116 -2.20 1.39 -8.03
CA GLU A 116 -2.24 2.47 -9.03
C GLU A 116 -1.30 2.12 -10.20
N PRO A 117 -1.69 1.16 -11.06
CA PRO A 117 -0.78 0.67 -12.11
C PRO A 117 -0.33 1.76 -13.09
N ASP A 118 -1.19 2.73 -13.42
CA ASP A 118 -0.81 3.82 -14.33
C ASP A 118 0.31 4.67 -13.74
N THR A 119 0.27 4.93 -12.45
CA THR A 119 1.32 5.67 -11.75
C THR A 119 2.63 4.88 -11.73
N VAL A 120 2.56 3.57 -11.52
CA VAL A 120 3.73 2.68 -11.54
C VAL A 120 4.37 2.67 -12.94
N VAL A 121 3.57 2.55 -13.99
CA VAL A 121 4.06 2.58 -15.38
C VAL A 121 4.73 3.92 -15.69
N ALA A 122 4.10 5.03 -15.31
CA ALA A 122 4.65 6.37 -15.53
C ALA A 122 6.03 6.52 -14.85
N LYS A 123 6.15 6.00 -13.63
CA LYS A 123 7.40 6.07 -12.87
C LYS A 123 8.51 5.24 -13.52
N LEU A 124 8.18 4.04 -14.03
CA LEU A 124 9.13 3.21 -14.77
C LEU A 124 9.58 3.89 -16.05
N ASN A 125 8.68 4.49 -16.81
CA ASN A 125 9.00 5.21 -18.04
C ASN A 125 9.92 6.40 -17.76
N GLU A 126 9.68 7.12 -16.68
CA GLU A 126 10.54 8.22 -16.24
C GLU A 126 11.95 7.73 -15.93
N GLU A 127 12.07 6.61 -15.22
CA GLU A 127 13.38 6.02 -14.89
C GLU A 127 14.12 5.56 -16.15
N MET A 128 13.42 4.96 -17.11
CA MET A 128 14.01 4.54 -18.38
C MET A 128 14.46 5.74 -19.20
N GLY A 129 13.72 6.84 -19.19
CA GLY A 129 14.09 8.07 -19.86
C GLY A 129 15.37 8.70 -19.28
N ARG A 130 15.62 8.54 -17.99
CA ARG A 130 16.84 9.05 -17.34
C ARG A 130 18.08 8.23 -17.68
N ARG A 131 17.92 6.96 -18.11
CA ARG A 131 19.02 6.07 -18.47
C ARG A 131 19.45 6.20 -19.93
N SER A 132 18.62 6.83 -20.74
CA SER A 132 18.94 7.14 -22.15
C SER A 132 19.45 8.59 -22.27
#